data_f74fc833870645376deb093a4f85be2b
#
_entry.id   f74fc833870645376deb093a4f85be2b
#
_cell.length_a   1.000
_cell.length_b   1.000
_cell.length_c   1.000
_cell.angle_alpha   90.00
_cell.angle_beta   90.00
_cell.angle_gamma   90.00
#
_symmetry.space_group_name_H-M   'P 1'
#
loop_
_entity.id
_entity.type
_entity.pdbx_description
1 polymer ?
#
loop_
_entity_poly.entity_id
_entity_poly.type
_entity_poly.pdbx_seq_one_letter_code
_entity_poly.pdbx_strand_id
1 'polypeptide(L)'
;VIEELKREGFGILTDIDVKETLKKKLNVDFRRYRILGACNPPFAYQALQAEDKIGTMLPCNVIVQEDEEGKIEVAAIDPIGSMRAVENPKLREVGEQVQVRLKRVIGNL
;
A
#
# COMPACT_ATOMS: atom_id res chain seq x y z
N VAL A 1 3.78 -10.97 5.32
CA VAL A 1 3.05 -9.85 4.68
C VAL A 1 3.01 -10.00 3.17
N ILE A 2 4.14 -10.17 2.54
CA ILE A 2 4.23 -10.28 1.08
C ILE A 2 3.41 -11.47 0.57
N GLU A 3 3.46 -12.62 1.24
CA GLU A 3 2.70 -13.80 0.82
C GLU A 3 1.20 -13.60 0.94
N GLU A 4 0.72 -12.95 1.99
CA GLU A 4 -0.70 -12.63 2.13
C GLU A 4 -1.16 -11.66 1.06
N LEU A 5 -0.34 -10.69 0.70
CA LEU A 5 -0.61 -9.78 -0.41
C LEU A 5 -0.73 -10.55 -1.73
N LYS A 6 0.17 -11.48 -2.00
CA LYS A 6 0.12 -12.33 -3.20
C LYS A 6 -1.14 -13.16 -3.27
N ARG A 7 -1.62 -13.70 -2.15
CA ARG A 7 -2.86 -14.48 -2.09
C ARG A 7 -4.08 -13.68 -2.53
N GLU A 8 -4.06 -12.36 -2.29
CA GLU A 8 -5.15 -11.47 -2.72
C GLU A 8 -4.88 -10.83 -4.09
N GLY A 9 -3.87 -11.28 -4.80
CA GLY A 9 -3.56 -10.81 -6.15
C GLY A 9 -2.65 -9.60 -6.24
N PHE A 10 -2.03 -9.20 -5.12
CA PHE A 10 -1.10 -8.07 -5.12
C PHE A 10 0.32 -8.52 -5.39
N GLY A 11 1.00 -7.79 -6.29
CA GLY A 11 2.43 -7.89 -6.48
C GLY A 11 3.14 -6.73 -5.80
N ILE A 12 4.39 -6.93 -5.40
CA ILE A 12 5.20 -5.89 -4.79
C ILE A 12 6.03 -5.22 -5.88
N LEU A 13 5.74 -3.96 -6.18
CA LEU A 13 6.46 -3.19 -7.19
C LEU A 13 7.65 -2.44 -6.61
N THR A 14 7.52 -1.96 -5.38
CA THR A 14 8.56 -1.19 -4.71
C THR A 14 8.68 -1.66 -3.27
N ASP A 15 9.91 -1.60 -2.75
CA ASP A 15 10.22 -1.91 -1.35
C ASP A 15 11.26 -0.88 -0.90
N ILE A 16 10.83 0.06 -0.08
CA ILE A 16 11.69 1.13 0.42
C ILE A 16 12.08 0.83 1.86
N ASP A 17 13.38 0.68 2.09
CA ASP A 17 13.94 0.56 3.44
C ASP A 17 14.20 1.96 3.98
N VAL A 18 13.29 2.46 4.81
CA VAL A 18 13.35 3.81 5.36
C VAL A 18 14.53 3.95 6.32
N LYS A 19 14.80 2.94 7.15
CA LYS A 19 15.93 2.94 8.07
C LYS A 19 17.25 3.17 7.32
N GLU A 20 17.49 2.40 6.28
CA GLU A 20 18.69 2.50 5.46
C GLU A 20 18.76 3.83 4.72
N THR A 21 17.64 4.27 4.16
CA THR A 21 17.56 5.53 3.41
C THR A 21 17.92 6.73 4.28
N LEU A 22 17.38 6.80 5.49
CA LEU A 22 17.65 7.89 6.41
C LEU A 22 19.09 7.86 6.90
N LYS A 23 19.66 6.68 7.10
CA LYS A 23 21.08 6.54 7.47
C LYS A 23 21.98 7.10 6.38
N LYS A 24 21.72 6.76 5.13
CA LYS A 24 22.54 7.23 4.00
C LYS A 24 22.39 8.73 3.73
N LYS A 25 21.18 9.26 3.81
CA LYS A 25 20.89 10.64 3.40
C LYS A 25 21.11 11.66 4.52
N LEU A 26 20.81 11.31 5.75
CA LEU A 26 20.85 12.24 6.89
C LEU A 26 21.79 11.79 8.00
N ASN A 27 22.37 10.59 7.90
CA ASN A 27 23.19 9.99 8.94
C ASN A 27 22.47 9.93 10.30
N VAL A 28 21.16 9.65 10.28
CA VAL A 28 20.36 9.47 11.48
C VAL A 28 19.98 8.02 11.65
N ASP A 29 19.80 7.59 12.90
CA ASP A 29 19.31 6.25 13.21
C ASP A 29 17.79 6.30 13.31
N PHE A 30 17.13 5.33 12.67
CA PHE A 30 15.68 5.22 12.68
C PHE A 30 15.29 3.77 12.95
N ARG A 31 14.07 3.53 13.38
CA ARG A 31 13.55 2.18 13.60
C ARG A 31 13.39 1.44 12.28
N ARG A 32 13.25 0.12 12.35
CA ARG A 32 12.94 -0.68 11.16
C ARG A 32 11.60 -0.25 10.61
N TYR A 33 11.61 0.13 9.35
CA TYR A 33 10.45 0.65 8.67
C TYR A 33 10.58 0.37 7.18
N ARG A 34 9.58 -0.31 6.61
CA ARG A 34 9.55 -0.56 5.17
C ARG A 34 8.24 -0.09 4.59
N ILE A 35 8.33 0.46 3.38
CA ILE A 35 7.15 0.87 2.60
C ILE A 35 7.10 -0.05 1.39
N LEU A 36 6.05 -0.87 1.32
CA LEU A 36 5.81 -1.79 0.22
C LEU A 36 4.77 -1.18 -0.71
N GLY A 37 5.15 -0.97 -1.97
CA GLY A 37 4.20 -0.53 -2.99
C GLY A 37 3.52 -1.75 -3.60
N ALA A 38 2.27 -2.01 -3.20
CA ALA A 38 1.51 -3.16 -3.65
C ALA A 38 0.59 -2.79 -4.80
N CYS A 39 0.56 -3.63 -5.83
CA CYS A 39 -0.29 -3.44 -7.00
C CYS A 39 -1.08 -4.71 -7.29
N ASN A 40 -2.39 -4.53 -7.48
CA ASN A 40 -3.26 -5.57 -8.01
C ASN A 40 -3.54 -5.20 -9.48
N PRO A 41 -2.84 -5.82 -10.45
CA PRO A 41 -2.85 -5.33 -11.83
C PRO A 41 -4.23 -5.17 -12.47
N PRO A 42 -5.18 -6.12 -12.34
CA PRO A 42 -6.50 -5.93 -12.92
C PRO A 42 -7.22 -4.69 -12.39
N PHE A 43 -7.14 -4.44 -11.09
CA PHE A 43 -7.79 -3.27 -10.49
C PHE A 43 -7.06 -1.98 -10.82
N ALA A 44 -5.73 -2.01 -10.85
CA ALA A 44 -4.93 -0.85 -11.26
C ALA A 44 -5.26 -0.44 -12.70
N TYR A 45 -5.40 -1.40 -13.59
CA TYR A 45 -5.76 -1.15 -14.97
C TYR A 45 -7.14 -0.51 -15.09
N GLN A 46 -8.13 -1.03 -14.35
CA GLN A 46 -9.48 -0.45 -14.31
C GLN A 46 -9.45 0.98 -13.77
N ALA A 47 -8.68 1.23 -12.73
CA ALA A 47 -8.56 2.56 -12.15
C ALA A 47 -7.95 3.56 -13.13
N LEU A 48 -6.89 3.17 -13.82
CA LEU A 48 -6.23 4.01 -14.81
C LEU A 48 -7.12 4.31 -16.02
N GLN A 49 -7.97 3.37 -16.42
CA GLN A 49 -8.95 3.60 -17.48
C GLN A 49 -10.06 4.55 -17.04
N ALA A 50 -10.46 4.49 -15.77
CA ALA A 50 -11.50 5.35 -15.22
C ALA A 50 -11.01 6.78 -14.98
N GLU A 51 -9.75 6.94 -14.59
CA GLU A 51 -9.15 8.24 -14.25
C GLU A 51 -7.66 8.22 -14.59
N ASP A 52 -7.26 8.97 -15.62
CA ASP A 52 -5.89 8.92 -16.16
C ASP A 52 -4.81 9.40 -15.16
N LYS A 53 -5.18 10.27 -14.24
CA LYS A 53 -4.24 10.82 -13.26
C LYS A 53 -4.21 10.07 -11.94
N ILE A 54 -4.94 8.95 -11.83
CA ILE A 54 -4.97 8.17 -10.60
C ILE A 54 -3.60 7.58 -10.25
N GLY A 55 -2.71 7.50 -11.23
CA GLY A 55 -1.34 7.06 -11.01
C GLY A 55 -0.60 7.84 -9.94
N THR A 56 -1.01 9.10 -9.67
CA THR A 56 -0.45 9.89 -8.58
C THR A 56 -0.76 9.30 -7.20
N MET A 57 -1.78 8.45 -7.11
CA MET A 57 -2.22 7.79 -5.88
C MET A 57 -1.91 6.29 -5.86
N LEU A 58 -1.11 5.82 -6.82
CA LEU A 58 -0.69 4.43 -6.92
C LEU A 58 0.83 4.34 -6.74
N PRO A 59 1.35 3.20 -6.28
CA PRO A 59 0.65 1.99 -5.85
C PRO A 59 0.00 2.14 -4.47
N CYS A 60 -0.75 1.13 -4.04
CA CYS A 60 -1.26 1.08 -2.67
C CYS A 60 -0.12 0.74 -1.72
N ASN A 61 0.19 1.62 -0.79
CA ASN A 61 1.29 1.41 0.13
C ASN A 61 0.85 0.59 1.35
N VAL A 62 1.69 -0.37 1.70
CA VAL A 62 1.59 -1.14 2.93
C VAL A 62 2.89 -0.92 3.69
N ILE A 63 2.80 -0.49 4.94
CA ILE A 63 3.99 -0.30 5.77
C ILE A 63 4.16 -1.45 6.73
N VAL A 64 5.42 -1.79 7.00
CA VAL A 64 5.81 -2.75 8.02
C VAL A 64 6.85 -2.06 8.89
N GLN A 65 6.56 -1.91 10.17
CA GLN A 65 7.45 -1.23 11.08
C GLN A 65 7.58 -1.95 12.41
N GLU A 66 8.68 -1.69 13.10
CA GLU A 66 8.92 -2.14 14.45
C GLU A 66 8.59 -0.99 15.41
N ASP A 67 7.73 -1.24 16.41
CA ASP A 67 7.38 -0.24 17.41
C ASP A 67 8.44 -0.15 18.53
N GLU A 68 8.22 0.73 19.51
CA GLU A 68 9.14 0.95 20.62
C GLU A 68 9.34 -0.29 21.49
N GLU A 69 8.38 -1.20 21.50
CA GLU A 69 8.42 -2.46 22.25
C GLU A 69 9.02 -3.61 21.45
N GLY A 70 9.47 -3.37 20.23
CA GLY A 70 9.98 -4.39 19.33
C GLY A 70 8.92 -5.21 18.61
N LYS A 71 7.66 -4.81 18.70
CA LYS A 71 6.56 -5.49 17.99
C LYS A 71 6.47 -5.00 16.56
N ILE A 72 6.07 -5.89 15.67
CA ILE A 72 5.88 -5.57 14.27
C ILE A 72 4.44 -5.12 14.04
N GLU A 73 4.29 -3.93 13.49
CA GLU A 73 3.01 -3.37 13.09
C GLU A 73 2.92 -3.29 11.57
N VAL A 74 1.79 -3.69 11.01
CA VAL A 74 1.52 -3.60 9.58
C VAL A 74 0.29 -2.72 9.39
N ALA A 75 0.40 -1.75 8.51
CA ALA A 75 -0.71 -0.87 8.16
C ALA A 75 -0.79 -0.70 6.64
N ALA A 76 -1.99 -0.63 6.12
CA ALA A 76 -2.24 -0.44 4.70
C ALA A 76 -3.07 0.82 4.49
N ILE A 77 -2.85 1.49 3.35
CA ILE A 77 -3.67 2.62 2.96
C ILE A 77 -5.12 2.17 2.74
N ASP A 78 -6.06 3.05 3.09
CA ASP A 78 -7.46 2.88 2.71
C ASP A 78 -7.67 3.50 1.32
N PRO A 79 -7.87 2.68 0.27
CA PRO A 79 -8.01 3.20 -1.08
C PRO A 79 -9.27 4.04 -1.27
N ILE A 80 -10.33 3.77 -0.52
CA ILE A 80 -11.55 4.61 -0.57
C ILE A 80 -11.26 5.98 0.03
N GLY A 81 -10.62 6.01 1.20
CA GLY A 81 -10.25 7.26 1.86
C GLY A 81 -9.27 8.10 1.05
N SER A 82 -8.26 7.47 0.46
CA SER A 82 -7.25 8.16 -0.33
C SER A 82 -7.80 8.74 -1.64
N MET A 83 -8.83 8.11 -2.21
CA MET A 83 -9.43 8.52 -3.48
C MET A 83 -10.72 9.33 -3.32
N ARG A 84 -11.05 9.71 -2.09
CA ARG A 84 -12.32 10.41 -1.77
C ARG A 84 -12.48 11.72 -2.54
N ALA A 85 -11.40 12.43 -2.81
CA ALA A 85 -11.44 13.70 -3.53
C ALA A 85 -11.76 13.53 -5.03
N VAL A 86 -11.66 12.32 -5.56
CA VAL A 86 -11.95 12.03 -6.96
C VAL A 86 -13.38 11.53 -7.09
N GLU A 87 -14.25 12.35 -7.67
CA GLU A 87 -15.67 12.02 -7.87
C GLU A 87 -15.84 11.20 -9.15
N ASN A 88 -15.62 9.88 -9.04
CA ASN A 88 -15.75 8.95 -10.17
C ASN A 88 -16.33 7.64 -9.66
N PRO A 89 -17.60 7.31 -10.02
CA PRO A 89 -18.25 6.09 -9.53
C PRO A 89 -17.50 4.80 -9.86
N LYS A 90 -16.89 4.72 -11.03
CA LYS A 90 -16.11 3.53 -11.43
C LYS A 90 -14.86 3.37 -10.56
N LEU A 91 -14.20 4.47 -10.24
CA LEU A 91 -13.04 4.47 -9.38
C LEU A 91 -13.41 4.04 -7.97
N ARG A 92 -14.54 4.50 -7.46
CA ARG A 92 -15.05 4.11 -6.14
C ARG A 92 -15.31 2.61 -6.07
N GLU A 93 -15.90 2.03 -7.11
CA GLU A 93 -16.17 0.60 -7.19
C GLU A 93 -14.86 -0.21 -7.14
N VAL A 94 -13.85 0.21 -7.90
CA VAL A 94 -12.52 -0.40 -7.86
C VAL A 94 -11.90 -0.27 -6.46
N GLY A 95 -12.01 0.91 -5.86
CA GLY A 95 -11.49 1.16 -4.51
C GLY A 95 -12.12 0.26 -3.46
N GLU A 96 -13.42 0.00 -3.56
CA GLU A 96 -14.12 -0.91 -2.65
C GLU A 96 -13.59 -2.35 -2.76
N GLN A 97 -13.34 -2.82 -3.98
CA GLN A 97 -12.79 -4.15 -4.21
C GLN A 97 -11.38 -4.28 -3.64
N VAL A 98 -10.55 -3.29 -3.85
CA VAL A 98 -9.19 -3.27 -3.31
C VAL A 98 -9.20 -3.20 -1.79
N GLN A 99 -10.07 -2.37 -1.21
CA GLN A 99 -10.21 -2.26 0.25
C GLN A 99 -10.54 -3.59 0.90
N VAL A 100 -11.50 -4.34 0.34
CA VAL A 100 -11.89 -5.65 0.86
C VAL A 100 -10.70 -6.60 0.88
N ARG A 101 -9.90 -6.61 -0.18
CA ARG A 101 -8.73 -7.48 -0.28
C ARG A 101 -7.63 -7.09 0.69
N LEU A 102 -7.36 -5.80 0.85
CA LEU A 102 -6.38 -5.31 1.82
C LEU A 102 -6.79 -5.63 3.26
N LYS A 103 -8.09 -5.52 3.58
CA LYS A 103 -8.60 -5.91 4.90
C LYS A 103 -8.38 -7.40 5.17
N ARG A 104 -8.53 -8.26 4.17
CA ARG A 104 -8.23 -9.68 4.32
C ARG A 104 -6.76 -9.93 4.60
N VAL A 105 -5.89 -9.21 3.89
CA VAL A 105 -4.44 -9.31 4.12
C VAL A 105 -4.12 -8.99 5.57
N ILE A 106 -4.59 -7.84 6.06
CA ILE A 106 -4.33 -7.41 7.44
C ILE A 106 -4.94 -8.40 8.45
N GLY A 107 -6.15 -8.89 8.18
CA GLY A 107 -6.84 -9.83 9.07
C GLY A 107 -6.18 -11.20 9.17
N ASN A 108 -5.37 -11.59 8.20
CA ASN A 108 -4.68 -12.88 8.15
C ASN A 108 -3.24 -12.83 8.66
N LEU A 109 -2.80 -11.71 9.18
CA LEU A 109 -1.44 -11.56 9.71
C LEU A 109 -1.29 -11.90 11.20
#